data_831bb1a763513b51f1b0246f06ab25a5
#
_entry.id   831bb1a763513b51f1b0246f06ab25a5
#
_cell.length_a   1.000
_cell.length_b   1.000
_cell.length_c   1.000
_cell.angle_alpha   90.00
_cell.angle_beta   90.00
_cell.angle_gamma   90.00
#
_symmetry.space_group_name_H-M   'P 1'
#
loop_
_entity.id
_entity.type
_entity.pdbx_description
1 polymer ?
#
loop_
_entity_poly.entity_id
_entity_poly.type
_entity_poly.pdbx_seq_one_letter_code
_entity_poly.pdbx_strand_id
1 'polypeptide(L)'
;MFSELRNMSFKFTPSDYKKIGKLLGTKPKAIGSNFRFEVAGTEARRKLALEIYPSIRIGNEKGNLISVYTESSHLQLHFCSGYVVSEMLEEVTFVGEQNGKLSGLIIEKHGGCSLYANVDRSLLSGDFTQLGPEVMLSGIALSLTDTILEEPPAAKKNSSVTQGKKSSAKRAG
;
A
#
# COMPACT_ATOMS: atom_id res chain seq x y z
N MET A 1 5.88 23.28 24.42
CA MET A 1 5.56 23.89 23.11
C MET A 1 5.70 22.95 21.94
N PHE A 2 6.61 22.00 21.94
CA PHE A 2 6.72 21.01 20.84
C PHE A 2 5.86 19.75 21.00
N SER A 3 5.18 19.56 22.13
CA SER A 3 4.30 18.40 22.38
C SER A 3 2.88 18.58 21.84
N GLU A 4 2.44 19.79 21.61
CA GLU A 4 1.07 20.07 21.13
C GLU A 4 0.91 19.92 19.61
N LEU A 5 1.99 20.04 18.84
CA LEU A 5 1.96 19.80 17.39
C LEU A 5 1.91 18.32 16.98
N ARG A 6 2.14 17.40 17.92
CA ARG A 6 2.05 15.97 17.68
C ARG A 6 0.64 15.40 17.73
N ASN A 7 -0.34 16.19 18.12
CA ASN A 7 -1.70 15.70 18.40
C ASN A 7 -2.79 16.22 17.44
N MET A 8 -2.41 16.79 16.31
CA MET A 8 -3.38 16.97 15.24
C MET A 8 -3.52 15.66 14.49
N SER A 9 -4.29 14.73 15.05
CA SER A 9 -4.66 13.53 14.34
C SER A 9 -5.35 13.91 13.03
N PHE A 10 -4.85 13.39 11.91
CA PHE A 10 -5.45 13.56 10.60
C PHE A 10 -6.93 13.16 10.64
N LYS A 11 -7.80 14.01 10.11
CA LYS A 11 -9.25 13.74 10.04
C LYS A 11 -9.67 13.64 8.59
N PHE A 12 -10.25 12.54 8.24
CA PHE A 12 -10.87 12.37 6.94
C PHE A 12 -12.08 13.29 6.79
N THR A 13 -12.16 13.97 5.66
CA THR A 13 -13.26 14.86 5.29
C THR A 13 -14.10 14.24 4.16
N PRO A 14 -15.32 14.70 3.92
CA PRO A 14 -16.11 14.26 2.76
C PRO A 14 -15.38 14.41 1.43
N SER A 15 -14.54 15.45 1.30
CA SER A 15 -13.70 15.66 0.12
C SER A 15 -12.67 14.54 -0.07
N ASP A 16 -12.10 14.04 1.03
CA ASP A 16 -11.13 12.94 0.99
C ASP A 16 -11.76 11.66 0.46
N TYR A 17 -12.94 11.31 0.95
CA TYR A 17 -13.68 10.13 0.46
C TYR A 17 -14.03 10.24 -1.02
N LYS A 18 -14.37 11.45 -1.50
CA LYS A 18 -14.62 11.68 -2.93
C LYS A 18 -13.37 11.49 -3.78
N LYS A 19 -12.22 12.01 -3.33
CA LYS A 19 -10.94 11.86 -4.05
C LYS A 19 -10.54 10.40 -4.15
N ILE A 20 -10.60 9.68 -3.04
CA ILE A 20 -10.29 8.25 -2.99
C ILE A 20 -11.23 7.47 -3.91
N GLY A 21 -12.53 7.70 -3.81
CA GLY A 21 -13.53 7.02 -4.63
C GLY A 21 -13.37 7.31 -6.11
N LYS A 22 -13.06 8.55 -6.48
CA LYS A 22 -12.80 8.93 -7.87
C LYS A 22 -11.64 8.17 -8.46
N LEU A 23 -10.53 8.07 -7.74
CA LEU A 23 -9.38 7.32 -8.21
C LEU A 23 -9.68 5.84 -8.34
N LEU A 24 -10.28 5.24 -7.33
CA LEU A 24 -10.59 3.81 -7.30
C LEU A 24 -11.78 3.42 -8.20
N GLY A 25 -12.44 4.40 -8.82
CA GLY A 25 -13.57 4.15 -9.72
C GLY A 25 -14.82 3.63 -9.03
N THR A 26 -14.99 3.95 -7.75
CA THR A 26 -16.11 3.48 -6.94
C THR A 26 -16.66 4.58 -6.04
N LYS A 27 -17.92 4.47 -5.67
CA LYS A 27 -18.55 5.41 -4.73
C LYS A 27 -18.41 4.90 -3.30
N PRO A 28 -18.03 5.77 -2.35
CA PRO A 28 -18.01 5.40 -0.94
C PRO A 28 -19.42 5.14 -0.43
N LYS A 29 -19.57 4.08 0.35
CA LYS A 29 -20.79 3.76 1.10
C LYS A 29 -20.55 4.07 2.58
N ALA A 30 -21.38 4.93 3.16
CA ALA A 30 -21.35 5.16 4.59
C ALA A 30 -21.98 3.97 5.33
N ILE A 31 -21.26 3.45 6.31
CA ILE A 31 -21.73 2.39 7.22
C ILE A 31 -21.54 2.90 8.64
N GLY A 32 -22.59 3.51 9.20
CA GLY A 32 -22.47 4.25 10.45
C GLY A 32 -21.51 5.44 10.30
N SER A 33 -20.47 5.48 11.11
CA SER A 33 -19.40 6.48 11.03
C SER A 33 -18.24 6.06 10.11
N ASN A 34 -18.29 4.88 9.51
CA ASN A 34 -17.25 4.30 8.66
C ASN A 34 -17.62 4.43 7.19
N PHE A 35 -16.62 4.27 6.32
CA PHE A 35 -16.81 4.34 4.88
C PHE A 35 -16.22 3.10 4.22
N ARG A 36 -16.99 2.51 3.31
CA ARG A 36 -16.60 1.33 2.56
C ARG A 36 -16.55 1.63 1.07
N PHE A 37 -15.48 1.16 0.42
CA PHE A 37 -15.27 1.21 -1.02
C PHE A 37 -15.14 -0.22 -1.53
N GLU A 38 -15.92 -0.58 -2.52
CA GLU A 38 -15.80 -1.86 -3.19
C GLU A 38 -15.08 -1.66 -4.50
N VAL A 39 -13.87 -2.20 -4.62
CA VAL A 39 -13.03 -2.09 -5.79
C VAL A 39 -13.11 -3.39 -6.59
N ALA A 40 -13.58 -3.29 -7.82
CA ALA A 40 -13.59 -4.43 -8.74
C ALA A 40 -12.26 -4.49 -9.49
N GLY A 41 -11.60 -5.64 -9.44
CA GLY A 41 -10.39 -5.87 -10.24
C GLY A 41 -10.71 -6.06 -11.73
N THR A 42 -9.69 -5.95 -12.57
CA THR A 42 -9.79 -6.23 -14.02
C THR A 42 -10.08 -7.70 -14.32
N GLU A 43 -9.68 -8.60 -13.43
CA GLU A 43 -10.05 -10.00 -13.48
C GLU A 43 -11.27 -10.25 -12.61
N ALA A 44 -12.24 -11.03 -13.10
CA ALA A 44 -13.54 -11.28 -12.46
C ALA A 44 -13.47 -11.84 -11.01
N ARG A 45 -12.30 -12.24 -10.56
CA ARG A 45 -12.04 -12.80 -9.23
C ARG A 45 -11.35 -11.88 -8.25
N ARG A 46 -10.85 -10.72 -8.68
CA ARG A 46 -10.19 -9.78 -7.79
C ARG A 46 -11.18 -8.73 -7.32
N LYS A 47 -11.77 -8.98 -6.18
CA LYS A 47 -12.58 -8.00 -5.45
C LYS A 47 -11.84 -7.61 -4.18
N LEU A 48 -11.81 -6.32 -3.94
CA LEU A 48 -11.22 -5.75 -2.75
C LEU A 48 -12.25 -4.84 -2.09
N ALA A 49 -12.38 -4.93 -0.78
CA ALA A 49 -13.15 -3.99 0.02
C ALA A 49 -12.20 -3.18 0.89
N LEU A 50 -12.21 -1.87 0.70
CA LEU A 50 -11.50 -0.91 1.53
C LEU A 50 -12.48 -0.31 2.53
N GLU A 51 -12.15 -0.35 3.80
CA GLU A 51 -12.90 0.30 4.85
C GLU A 51 -12.06 1.31 5.60
N ILE A 52 -12.60 2.49 5.79
CA ILE A 52 -11.98 3.57 6.56
C ILE A 52 -12.80 3.77 7.82
N TYR A 53 -12.15 3.59 8.95
CA TYR A 53 -12.69 3.78 10.29
C TYR A 53 -12.07 5.03 10.91
N PRO A 54 -12.71 6.19 10.79
CA PRO A 54 -12.15 7.43 11.34
C PRO A 54 -12.31 7.49 12.85
N SER A 55 -11.25 7.90 13.52
CA SER A 55 -11.28 8.22 14.96
C SER A 55 -11.82 7.11 15.86
N ILE A 56 -11.44 5.87 15.61
CA ILE A 56 -11.80 4.74 16.46
C ILE A 56 -10.75 4.50 17.55
N ARG A 57 -11.14 3.75 18.56
CA ARG A 57 -10.21 3.34 19.62
C ARG A 57 -9.36 2.18 19.13
N ILE A 58 -8.05 2.37 19.10
CA ILE A 58 -7.04 1.37 18.77
C ILE A 58 -6.15 1.19 20.01
N GLY A 59 -6.36 0.11 20.74
CA GLY A 59 -5.71 -0.05 22.04
C GLY A 59 -6.16 1.03 23.04
N ASN A 60 -5.23 1.82 23.55
CA ASN A 60 -5.49 2.90 24.50
C ASN A 60 -5.64 4.28 23.84
N GLU A 61 -5.41 4.39 22.55
CA GLU A 61 -5.41 5.64 21.82
C GLU A 61 -6.54 5.69 20.78
N LYS A 62 -6.86 6.90 20.32
CA LYS A 62 -7.75 7.09 19.18
C LYS A 62 -6.94 7.31 17.91
N GLY A 63 -7.35 6.67 16.83
CA GLY A 63 -6.72 6.83 15.54
C GLY A 63 -7.61 6.39 14.40
N ASN A 64 -7.13 6.59 13.19
CA ASN A 64 -7.80 6.13 11.99
C ASN A 64 -7.29 4.74 11.64
N LEU A 65 -8.21 3.82 11.38
CA LEU A 65 -7.92 2.47 10.91
C LEU A 65 -8.31 2.36 9.45
N ILE A 66 -7.40 1.87 8.64
CA ILE A 66 -7.66 1.45 7.26
C ILE A 66 -7.66 -0.07 7.23
N SER A 67 -8.70 -0.65 6.71
CA SER A 67 -8.85 -2.10 6.63
C SER A 67 -9.14 -2.51 5.20
N VAL A 68 -8.43 -3.51 4.71
CA VAL A 68 -8.60 -4.04 3.36
C VAL A 68 -8.88 -5.51 3.42
N TYR A 69 -9.96 -5.89 2.80
CA TYR A 69 -10.39 -7.28 2.67
C TYR A 69 -10.26 -7.71 1.22
N THR A 70 -9.50 -8.75 0.98
CA THR A 70 -9.46 -9.46 -0.30
C THR A 70 -10.07 -10.84 -0.13
N GLU A 71 -10.17 -11.61 -1.20
CA GLU A 71 -10.67 -12.98 -1.12
C GLU A 71 -9.84 -13.88 -0.19
N SER A 72 -8.54 -13.60 -0.08
CA SER A 72 -7.58 -14.45 0.66
C SER A 72 -6.86 -13.76 1.82
N SER A 73 -7.02 -12.45 1.98
CA SER A 73 -6.23 -11.65 2.91
C SER A 73 -7.05 -10.56 3.58
N HIS A 74 -6.64 -10.22 4.81
CA HIS A 74 -7.13 -9.07 5.53
C HIS A 74 -5.92 -8.25 6.00
N LEU A 75 -5.78 -7.05 5.49
CA LEU A 75 -4.70 -6.12 5.83
C LEU A 75 -5.25 -4.95 6.62
N GLN A 76 -4.50 -4.49 7.61
CA GLN A 76 -4.87 -3.34 8.42
C GLN A 76 -3.69 -2.38 8.55
N LEU A 77 -3.97 -1.09 8.41
CA LEU A 77 -3.07 -0.01 8.75
C LEU A 77 -3.64 0.75 9.94
N HIS A 78 -2.94 0.69 11.06
CA HIS A 78 -3.29 1.40 12.28
C HIS A 78 -2.70 2.82 12.27
N PHE A 79 -3.39 3.75 12.91
CA PHE A 79 -2.94 5.13 13.07
C PHE A 79 -2.62 5.83 11.73
N CYS A 80 -3.52 5.70 10.77
CA CYS A 80 -3.38 6.40 9.49
C CYS A 80 -3.33 7.91 9.74
N SER A 81 -2.23 8.52 9.32
CA SER A 81 -1.95 9.94 9.49
C SER A 81 -2.09 10.76 8.20
N GLY A 82 -2.41 10.11 7.11
CA GLY A 82 -2.63 10.76 5.83
C GLY A 82 -2.68 9.77 4.68
N TYR A 83 -2.90 10.29 3.49
CA TYR A 83 -2.90 9.51 2.26
C TYR A 83 -2.45 10.34 1.07
N VAL A 84 -2.04 9.67 0.02
CA VAL A 84 -1.68 10.27 -1.26
C VAL A 84 -2.41 9.56 -2.38
N VAL A 85 -2.99 10.33 -3.28
CA VAL A 85 -3.62 9.84 -4.51
C VAL A 85 -2.66 10.07 -5.66
N SER A 86 -2.27 9.00 -6.35
CA SER A 86 -1.47 9.07 -7.56
C SER A 86 -2.33 8.71 -8.77
N GLU A 87 -2.65 9.70 -9.59
CA GLU A 87 -3.38 9.47 -10.84
C GLU A 87 -2.51 8.74 -11.87
N MET A 88 -1.21 9.00 -11.87
CA MET A 88 -0.27 8.37 -12.80
C MET A 88 -0.12 6.88 -12.53
N LEU A 89 0.00 6.50 -11.26
CA LEU A 89 0.14 5.10 -10.85
C LEU A 89 -1.22 4.42 -10.62
N GLU A 90 -2.31 5.16 -10.72
CA GLU A 90 -3.68 4.69 -10.46
C GLU A 90 -3.83 4.00 -9.10
N GLU A 91 -3.28 4.62 -8.07
CA GLU A 91 -3.28 4.06 -6.71
C GLU A 91 -3.47 5.12 -5.62
N VAL A 92 -3.93 4.65 -4.47
CA VAL A 92 -4.01 5.41 -3.22
C VAL A 92 -3.08 4.78 -2.21
N THR A 93 -2.21 5.59 -1.61
CA THR A 93 -1.33 5.17 -0.54
C THR A 93 -1.75 5.81 0.76
N PHE A 94 -2.16 5.00 1.72
CA PHE A 94 -2.40 5.41 3.10
C PHE A 94 -1.12 5.26 3.91
N VAL A 95 -0.81 6.24 4.72
CA VAL A 95 0.40 6.26 5.55
C VAL A 95 0.02 6.33 7.01
N GLY A 96 0.63 5.49 7.81
CA GLY A 96 0.52 5.49 9.26
C GLY A 96 1.87 5.66 9.92
N GLU A 97 1.89 6.31 11.07
CA GLU A 97 3.10 6.47 11.88
C GLU A 97 2.81 6.09 13.34
N GLN A 98 3.64 5.21 13.88
CA GLN A 98 3.59 4.81 15.27
C GLN A 98 5.00 4.56 15.79
N ASN A 99 5.35 5.18 16.92
CA ASN A 99 6.65 5.02 17.58
C ASN A 99 7.86 5.27 16.66
N GLY A 100 7.78 6.29 15.80
CA GLY A 100 8.84 6.64 14.85
C GLY A 100 8.98 5.67 13.68
N LYS A 101 8.07 4.70 13.53
CA LYS A 101 8.02 3.77 12.39
C LYS A 101 6.86 4.11 11.48
N LEU A 102 7.12 4.04 10.19
CA LEU A 102 6.15 4.29 9.14
C LEU A 102 5.63 2.98 8.57
N SER A 103 4.35 2.99 8.26
CA SER A 103 3.69 1.92 7.51
C SER A 103 2.91 2.52 6.38
N GLY A 104 2.82 1.83 5.26
CA GLY A 104 2.07 2.25 4.10
C GLY A 104 1.18 1.13 3.58
N LEU A 105 -0.05 1.46 3.25
CA LEU A 105 -1.00 0.56 2.62
C LEU A 105 -1.38 1.13 1.26
N ILE A 106 -1.01 0.44 0.21
CA ILE A 106 -1.23 0.85 -1.17
C ILE A 106 -2.39 0.06 -1.75
N ILE A 107 -3.32 0.76 -2.36
CA ILE A 107 -4.49 0.18 -3.02
C ILE A 107 -4.52 0.66 -4.46
N GLU A 108 -4.47 -0.29 -5.37
CA GLU A 108 -4.54 -0.04 -6.79
C GLU A 108 -5.98 -0.04 -7.29
N LYS A 109 -6.27 0.81 -8.26
CA LYS A 109 -7.57 0.89 -8.92
C LYS A 109 -8.04 -0.46 -9.48
N HIS A 110 -7.11 -1.31 -9.87
CA HIS A 110 -7.38 -2.64 -10.44
C HIS A 110 -7.51 -3.76 -9.39
N GLY A 111 -7.62 -3.41 -8.11
CA GLY A 111 -7.88 -4.35 -7.02
C GLY A 111 -6.64 -4.99 -6.40
N GLY A 112 -5.45 -4.52 -6.74
CA GLY A 112 -4.22 -4.89 -6.04
C GLY A 112 -4.08 -4.15 -4.72
N CYS A 113 -3.42 -4.76 -3.73
CA CYS A 113 -3.05 -4.09 -2.49
C CYS A 113 -1.72 -4.60 -1.96
N SER A 114 -0.99 -3.72 -1.30
CA SER A 114 0.30 -4.02 -0.68
C SER A 114 0.43 -3.31 0.65
N LEU A 115 0.97 -3.98 1.64
CA LEU A 115 1.24 -3.42 2.97
C LEU A 115 2.74 -3.43 3.26
N TYR A 116 3.26 -2.26 3.58
CA TYR A 116 4.62 -2.06 4.07
C TYR A 116 4.54 -1.63 5.53
N ALA A 117 5.16 -2.37 6.40
CA ALA A 117 5.06 -2.14 7.83
C ALA A 117 6.43 -1.95 8.46
N ASN A 118 6.46 -1.10 9.49
CA ASN A 118 7.61 -0.92 10.37
C ASN A 118 8.88 -0.38 9.69
N VAL A 119 8.74 0.46 8.69
CA VAL A 119 9.87 1.16 8.10
C VAL A 119 10.36 2.22 9.08
N ASP A 120 11.63 2.17 9.44
CA ASP A 120 12.21 3.17 10.33
C ASP A 120 12.32 4.52 9.59
N ARG A 121 11.75 5.56 10.19
CA ARG A 121 11.77 6.91 9.61
C ARG A 121 13.18 7.43 9.36
N SER A 122 14.17 6.99 10.14
CA SER A 122 15.57 7.35 9.96
C SER A 122 16.19 6.81 8.66
N LEU A 123 15.60 5.78 8.06
CA LEU A 123 16.03 5.22 6.78
C LEU A 123 15.52 6.03 5.58
N LEU A 124 14.52 6.87 5.79
CA LEU A 124 14.09 7.84 4.78
C LEU A 124 15.10 8.98 4.79
N SER A 125 15.74 9.24 3.65
CA SER A 125 16.80 10.24 3.50
C SER A 125 16.45 11.57 4.21
N GLY A 126 17.43 12.11 4.95
CA GLY A 126 17.24 13.13 5.98
C GLY A 126 16.62 14.46 5.59
N ASP A 127 16.46 14.75 4.30
CA ASP A 127 15.90 16.02 3.84
C ASP A 127 14.36 16.10 3.94
N PHE A 128 13.69 14.95 4.08
CA PHE A 128 12.24 14.90 4.19
C PHE A 128 11.70 15.51 5.49
N THR A 129 12.50 15.63 6.53
CA THR A 129 12.08 16.20 7.80
C THR A 129 11.84 17.71 7.77
N GLN A 130 12.36 18.41 6.74
CA GLN A 130 12.22 19.85 6.56
C GLN A 130 11.08 20.23 5.62
N LEU A 131 10.48 19.26 4.98
CA LEU A 131 9.38 19.47 4.03
C LEU A 131 8.03 19.53 4.76
N GLY A 132 7.09 20.26 4.18
CA GLY A 132 5.72 20.31 4.69
C GLY A 132 5.08 18.91 4.69
N PRO A 133 4.06 18.67 5.54
CA PRO A 133 3.46 17.34 5.70
C PRO A 133 2.94 16.74 4.40
N GLU A 134 2.40 17.53 3.50
CA GLU A 134 1.91 17.05 2.19
C GLU A 134 3.03 16.55 1.29
N VAL A 135 4.13 17.30 1.24
CA VAL A 135 5.32 16.91 0.44
C VAL A 135 6.00 15.69 1.07
N MET A 136 6.05 15.64 2.39
CA MET A 136 6.60 14.50 3.12
C MET A 136 5.79 13.23 2.87
N LEU A 137 4.47 13.31 2.90
CA LEU A 137 3.59 12.18 2.59
C LEU A 137 3.76 11.72 1.14
N SER A 138 3.87 12.66 0.20
CA SER A 138 4.13 12.35 -1.20
C SER A 138 5.49 11.67 -1.39
N GLY A 139 6.52 12.14 -0.72
CA GLY A 139 7.85 11.54 -0.76
C GLY A 139 7.87 10.13 -0.17
N ILE A 140 7.18 9.90 0.93
CA ILE A 140 7.04 8.58 1.55
C ILE A 140 6.28 7.63 0.61
N ALA A 141 5.18 8.08 0.04
CA ALA A 141 4.41 7.28 -0.91
C ALA A 141 5.23 6.89 -2.14
N LEU A 142 5.98 7.83 -2.72
CA LEU A 142 6.88 7.57 -3.83
C LEU A 142 7.99 6.60 -3.44
N SER A 143 8.62 6.76 -2.28
CA SER A 143 9.66 5.86 -1.79
C SER A 143 9.14 4.44 -1.57
N LEU A 144 7.94 4.29 -1.05
CA LEU A 144 7.29 2.99 -0.90
C LEU A 144 6.97 2.38 -2.26
N THR A 145 6.54 3.18 -3.23
CA THR A 145 6.27 2.75 -4.60
C THR A 145 7.54 2.32 -5.32
N ASP A 146 8.62 3.09 -5.21
CA ASP A 146 9.91 2.76 -5.82
C ASP A 146 10.45 1.43 -5.29
N THR A 147 10.28 1.17 -4.00
CA THR A 147 10.64 -0.12 -3.39
C THR A 147 9.85 -1.30 -3.98
N ILE A 148 8.62 -1.07 -4.41
CA ILE A 148 7.77 -2.08 -5.05
C ILE A 148 8.21 -2.34 -6.49
N LEU A 149 8.60 -1.30 -7.22
CA LEU A 149 8.99 -1.40 -8.63
C LEU A 149 10.37 -2.04 -8.81
N GLU A 150 11.19 -2.07 -7.78
CA GLU A 150 12.39 -2.90 -7.72
C GLU A 150 12.01 -4.37 -7.43
N GLU A 151 11.37 -5.02 -8.38
CA GLU A 151 11.25 -6.47 -8.32
C GLU A 151 12.66 -7.08 -8.25
N PRO A 152 12.91 -8.01 -7.31
CA PRO A 152 14.18 -8.74 -7.33
C PRO A 152 14.31 -9.41 -8.70
N PRO A 153 15.49 -9.35 -9.31
CA PRO A 153 15.70 -9.93 -10.64
C PRO A 153 15.22 -11.39 -10.60
N ALA A 154 14.29 -11.71 -11.48
CA ALA A 154 13.73 -13.05 -11.58
C ALA A 154 14.91 -14.05 -11.62
N ALA A 155 14.93 -14.97 -10.67
CA ALA A 155 15.95 -16.00 -10.62
C ALA A 155 15.95 -16.69 -11.98
N LYS A 156 17.07 -16.53 -12.72
CA LYS A 156 17.25 -17.20 -14.00
C LYS A 156 17.13 -18.68 -13.72
N LYS A 157 16.05 -19.29 -14.15
CA LYS A 157 15.93 -20.73 -14.19
C LYS A 157 17.03 -21.21 -15.14
N ASN A 158 18.10 -21.73 -14.57
CA ASN A 158 19.08 -22.47 -15.33
C ASN A 158 18.38 -23.72 -15.87
N SER A 159 17.88 -23.61 -17.07
CA SER A 159 17.53 -24.77 -17.87
C SER A 159 18.86 -25.44 -18.28
N SER A 160 19.32 -26.36 -17.46
CA SER A 160 20.37 -27.26 -17.86
C SER A 160 19.77 -28.19 -18.94
N VAL A 161 20.02 -27.82 -20.18
CA VAL A 161 19.80 -28.72 -21.31
C VAL A 161 20.86 -29.80 -21.23
N THR A 162 20.47 -30.94 -20.74
CA THR A 162 21.29 -32.15 -20.83
C THR A 162 21.25 -32.59 -22.30
N GLN A 163 22.28 -32.27 -23.03
CA GLN A 163 22.49 -32.87 -24.35
C GLN A 163 22.85 -34.33 -24.18
N GLY A 164 21.89 -35.20 -24.49
CA GLY A 164 22.09 -36.59 -24.63
C GLY A 164 23.05 -36.90 -25.77
N LYS A 165 24.24 -37.37 -25.43
CA LYS A 165 25.21 -37.90 -26.36
C LYS A 165 24.69 -39.18 -26.98
N LYS A 166 24.25 -39.15 -28.22
CA LYS A 166 24.05 -40.36 -29.02
C LYS A 166 25.43 -40.89 -29.45
N SER A 167 25.83 -41.98 -28.85
CA SER A 167 26.93 -42.78 -29.37
C SER A 167 26.40 -43.65 -30.50
N SER A 168 26.82 -43.39 -31.71
CA SER A 168 26.63 -44.29 -32.83
C SER A 168 27.69 -45.39 -32.78
N ALA A 169 27.26 -46.57 -32.47
CA ALA A 169 28.08 -47.75 -32.65
C ALA A 169 28.14 -48.12 -34.13
N LYS A 170 29.29 -47.99 -34.71
CA LYS A 170 29.58 -48.46 -36.07
C LYS A 170 29.98 -49.91 -35.98
N ARG A 171 29.17 -50.83 -36.50
CA ARG A 171 29.56 -52.22 -36.72
C ARG A 171 30.26 -52.28 -38.05
N ALA A 172 31.53 -52.73 -38.00
CA ALA A 172 32.23 -53.27 -39.15
C ALA A 172 32.18 -54.81 -39.12
N GLY A 173 31.84 -55.38 -40.20
CA GLY A 173 31.90 -56.82 -40.46
C GLY A 173 31.86 -57.05 -41.90
#